data_a9d44fb58d4932d41ac622df56033d99
#
_entry.id   a9d44fb58d4932d41ac622df56033d99
#
_cell.length_a   1.000
_cell.length_b   1.000
_cell.length_c   1.000
_cell.angle_alpha   90.00
_cell.angle_beta   90.00
_cell.angle_gamma   90.00
#
_symmetry.space_group_name_H-M   'P 1'
#
loop_
_entity.id
_entity.type
_entity.pdbx_description
1 polymer ?
#
loop_
_entity_poly.entity_id
_entity_poly.type
_entity_poly.pdbx_seq_one_letter_code
_entity_poly.pdbx_strand_id
1 'polypeptide(L)'
;MKEIDIIGTCLTRELFNYTKEYKVKTYIMQQSIYTINSNPYPIKQEDIELTDNFKFKVRMVYYDFNKIAFQKLSVNPSEYLIVDLADQIRNLVILDDFDNTRLIATSSIIEVLSKLNIKYHIYDIDSLTNEEIYFFMQQFIEIILSLYDSKKIILNKVQLKNEYYENNEKKYIDESILVYRRKKTIEKMEKIFVNLIPDCKILETKYEPILDINHRLGGPHPGHFEEIYYKYKMELLDRLIKGQETEEVNENYEKEYDTSIKLIRNKKITTKRC
;
A
#
# COMPACT_ATOMS: atom_id res chain seq x y z
N MET A 1 -22.72 -2.14 8.35
CA MET A 1 -21.35 -2.27 7.80
C MET A 1 -20.58 -1.06 8.27
N LYS A 2 -19.49 -1.25 9.01
CA LYS A 2 -18.65 -0.14 9.48
C LYS A 2 -17.81 0.40 8.33
N GLU A 3 -17.67 1.72 8.24
CA GLU A 3 -16.85 2.37 7.22
C GLU A 3 -15.40 2.52 7.70
N ILE A 4 -14.46 2.31 6.79
CA ILE A 4 -13.02 2.41 7.03
C ILE A 4 -12.39 3.20 5.90
N ASP A 5 -11.43 4.07 6.25
CA ASP A 5 -10.59 4.75 5.29
C ASP A 5 -9.22 4.07 5.20
N ILE A 6 -8.63 4.08 4.01
CA ILE A 6 -7.33 3.46 3.73
C ILE A 6 -6.42 4.47 3.06
N ILE A 7 -5.21 4.65 3.60
CA ILE A 7 -4.06 5.23 2.91
C ILE A 7 -3.04 4.11 2.74
N GLY A 8 -2.82 3.65 1.51
CA GLY A 8 -1.90 2.53 1.27
C GLY A 8 -2.17 1.81 -0.04
N THR A 9 -1.63 0.62 -0.16
CA THR A 9 -1.60 -0.16 -1.39
C THR A 9 -2.75 -1.16 -1.52
N CYS A 10 -2.75 -1.91 -2.63
CA CYS A 10 -3.65 -3.05 -2.82
C CYS A 10 -3.48 -4.12 -1.71
N LEU A 11 -2.31 -4.22 -1.08
CA LEU A 11 -2.06 -5.14 0.04
C LEU A 11 -3.06 -4.96 1.20
N THR A 12 -3.36 -3.72 1.54
CA THR A 12 -4.39 -3.40 2.54
C THR A 12 -5.80 -3.52 1.96
N ARG A 13 -6.01 -3.05 0.74
CA ARG A 13 -7.34 -3.04 0.10
C ARG A 13 -7.88 -4.46 -0.12
N GLU A 14 -7.01 -5.45 -0.44
CA GLU A 14 -7.39 -6.84 -0.67
C GLU A 14 -8.06 -7.51 0.54
N LEU A 15 -7.70 -7.14 1.78
CA LEU A 15 -8.32 -7.66 3.00
C LEU A 15 -9.85 -7.55 2.95
N PHE A 16 -10.36 -6.45 2.41
CA PHE A 16 -11.78 -6.12 2.37
C PHE A 16 -12.61 -6.91 1.35
N ASN A 17 -11.97 -7.79 0.58
CA ASN A 17 -12.67 -8.78 -0.24
C ASN A 17 -13.16 -9.98 0.59
N TYR A 18 -12.64 -10.14 1.80
CA TYR A 18 -12.88 -11.29 2.68
C TYR A 18 -13.74 -10.94 3.91
N THR A 19 -14.46 -9.81 3.86
CA THR A 19 -15.37 -9.40 4.93
C THR A 19 -16.67 -8.82 4.39
N LYS A 20 -17.74 -8.99 5.17
CA LYS A 20 -19.03 -8.31 4.97
C LYS A 20 -19.35 -7.31 6.09
N GLU A 21 -18.48 -7.21 7.10
CA GLU A 21 -18.70 -6.33 8.26
C GLU A 21 -18.20 -4.91 7.99
N TYR A 22 -17.19 -4.77 7.15
CA TYR A 22 -16.52 -3.52 6.86
C TYR A 22 -16.65 -3.12 5.39
N LYS A 23 -16.73 -1.81 5.15
CA LYS A 23 -16.75 -1.20 3.83
C LYS A 23 -15.67 -0.14 3.74
N VAL A 24 -14.84 -0.21 2.70
CA VAL A 24 -13.90 0.87 2.40
C VAL A 24 -14.67 2.06 1.84
N LYS A 25 -14.60 3.18 2.55
CA LYS A 25 -15.24 4.45 2.17
C LYS A 25 -14.30 5.29 1.31
N THR A 26 -13.13 5.60 1.84
CA THR A 26 -12.09 6.34 1.11
C THR A 26 -10.87 5.44 0.94
N TYR A 27 -10.38 5.35 -0.28
CA TYR A 27 -9.17 4.61 -0.60
C TYR A 27 -8.21 5.52 -1.36
N ILE A 28 -7.09 5.83 -0.72
CA ILE A 28 -6.00 6.62 -1.26
C ILE A 28 -4.80 5.72 -1.46
N MET A 29 -4.37 5.58 -2.70
CA MET A 29 -3.23 4.78 -3.14
C MET A 29 -2.33 5.63 -4.03
N GLN A 30 -1.07 5.23 -4.18
CA GLN A 30 -0.13 5.92 -5.05
C GLN A 30 0.01 7.42 -4.71
N GLN A 31 0.09 7.70 -3.41
CA GLN A 31 0.40 9.02 -2.88
C GLN A 31 1.63 8.91 -2.00
N SER A 32 2.56 9.83 -2.14
CA SER A 32 3.79 9.82 -1.36
C SER A 32 3.77 10.85 -0.24
N ILE A 33 4.18 10.44 0.97
CA ILE A 33 4.37 11.37 2.08
C ILE A 33 5.42 12.45 1.76
N TYR A 34 6.35 12.17 0.86
CA TYR A 34 7.40 13.09 0.43
C TYR A 34 6.92 14.18 -0.54
N THR A 35 5.66 14.09 -0.98
CA THR A 35 5.06 15.04 -1.92
C THR A 35 3.88 15.83 -1.34
N ILE A 36 3.56 15.60 -0.06
CA ILE A 36 2.37 16.21 0.59
C ILE A 36 2.39 17.74 0.52
N ASN A 37 3.55 18.33 0.78
CA ASN A 37 3.73 19.79 0.82
C ASN A 37 4.37 20.34 -0.46
N SER A 38 4.39 19.57 -1.53
CA SER A 38 4.84 20.08 -2.82
C SER A 38 3.73 20.88 -3.50
N ASN A 39 4.13 21.81 -4.38
CA ASN A 39 3.18 22.59 -5.14
C ASN A 39 2.35 21.69 -6.06
N PRO A 40 1.04 21.94 -6.21
CA PRO A 40 0.23 21.23 -7.17
C PRO A 40 0.61 21.65 -8.60
N TYR A 41 0.49 20.73 -9.54
CA TYR A 41 0.41 21.02 -10.96
C TYR A 41 -1.06 20.86 -11.38
N PRO A 42 -1.79 21.96 -11.54
CA PRO A 42 -3.23 21.89 -11.83
C PRO A 42 -3.52 21.20 -13.15
N ILE A 43 -4.21 20.09 -13.10
CA ILE A 43 -4.68 19.32 -14.26
C ILE A 43 -6.15 18.97 -14.06
N LYS A 44 -6.94 18.98 -15.12
CA LYS A 44 -8.31 18.48 -15.04
C LYS A 44 -8.33 16.97 -15.17
N GLN A 45 -9.31 16.34 -14.54
CA GLN A 45 -9.41 14.87 -14.59
C GLN A 45 -9.69 14.36 -16.02
N GLU A 46 -10.43 15.11 -16.81
CA GLU A 46 -10.74 14.81 -18.21
C GLU A 46 -9.53 14.88 -19.14
N ASP A 47 -8.46 15.60 -18.74
CA ASP A 47 -7.23 15.74 -19.52
C ASP A 47 -6.24 14.58 -19.25
N ILE A 48 -6.57 13.70 -18.29
CA ILE A 48 -5.74 12.55 -17.93
C ILE A 48 -6.11 11.34 -18.80
N GLU A 49 -5.31 11.08 -19.81
CA GLU A 49 -5.44 9.94 -20.68
C GLU A 49 -4.45 8.84 -20.33
N LEU A 50 -4.94 7.66 -19.93
CA LEU A 50 -4.14 6.47 -19.69
C LEU A 50 -4.46 5.38 -20.70
N THR A 51 -3.46 4.62 -21.11
CA THR A 51 -3.61 3.52 -22.08
C THR A 51 -4.59 2.46 -21.58
N ASP A 52 -4.58 2.14 -20.30
CA ASP A 52 -5.48 1.18 -19.68
C ASP A 52 -6.85 1.78 -19.30
N ASN A 53 -7.02 3.09 -19.42
CA ASN A 53 -8.23 3.87 -19.11
C ASN A 53 -8.95 3.45 -17.80
N PHE A 54 -8.18 2.98 -16.82
CA PHE A 54 -8.72 2.50 -15.55
C PHE A 54 -9.10 3.67 -14.65
N LYS A 55 -10.39 3.95 -14.50
CA LYS A 55 -10.93 5.12 -13.76
C LYS A 55 -10.29 5.34 -12.38
N PHE A 56 -9.91 4.26 -11.67
CA PHE A 56 -9.24 4.39 -10.39
C PHE A 56 -7.84 5.00 -10.54
N LYS A 57 -7.05 4.55 -11.51
CA LYS A 57 -5.71 5.11 -11.77
C LYS A 57 -5.78 6.57 -12.20
N VAL A 58 -6.70 6.91 -13.11
CA VAL A 58 -6.97 8.31 -13.52
C VAL A 58 -7.23 9.19 -12.29
N ARG A 59 -8.07 8.73 -11.37
CA ARG A 59 -8.35 9.44 -10.12
C ARG A 59 -7.12 9.59 -9.22
N MET A 60 -6.28 8.56 -9.07
CA MET A 60 -5.07 8.63 -8.25
C MET A 60 -4.04 9.60 -8.85
N VAL A 61 -3.85 9.59 -10.16
CA VAL A 61 -3.04 10.57 -10.90
C VAL A 61 -3.57 11.98 -10.66
N TYR A 62 -4.87 12.20 -10.85
CA TYR A 62 -5.52 13.48 -10.61
C TYR A 62 -5.29 13.99 -9.18
N TYR A 63 -5.35 13.10 -8.18
CA TYR A 63 -5.12 13.45 -6.79
C TYR A 63 -3.67 13.87 -6.52
N ASP A 64 -2.70 13.16 -7.10
CA ASP A 64 -1.29 13.48 -6.89
C ASP A 64 -0.89 14.78 -7.62
N PHE A 65 -1.34 15.01 -8.84
CA PHE A 65 -1.08 16.26 -9.55
C PHE A 65 -1.65 17.48 -8.81
N ASN A 66 -2.87 17.38 -8.31
CA ASN A 66 -3.58 18.48 -7.65
C ASN A 66 -3.39 18.54 -6.12
N LYS A 67 -2.67 17.59 -5.53
CA LYS A 67 -2.40 17.47 -4.07
C LYS A 67 -3.68 17.44 -3.20
N ILE A 68 -4.74 16.84 -3.70
CA ILE A 68 -6.07 16.83 -3.04
C ILE A 68 -6.41 15.53 -2.33
N ALA A 69 -5.52 14.52 -2.34
CA ALA A 69 -5.79 13.21 -1.75
C ALA A 69 -6.23 13.30 -0.28
N PHE A 70 -5.48 14.06 0.55
CA PHE A 70 -5.78 14.20 1.98
C PHE A 70 -7.02 15.06 2.25
N GLN A 71 -7.34 16.01 1.36
CA GLN A 71 -8.59 16.77 1.44
C GLN A 71 -9.82 15.86 1.26
N LYS A 72 -9.69 14.75 0.51
CA LYS A 72 -10.79 13.78 0.36
C LYS A 72 -11.08 13.02 1.64
N LEU A 73 -10.08 12.79 2.48
CA LEU A 73 -10.28 12.21 3.82
C LEU A 73 -10.98 13.19 4.76
N SER A 74 -10.63 14.48 4.72
CA SER A 74 -11.13 15.47 5.65
C SER A 74 -12.61 15.81 5.47
N VAL A 75 -13.20 15.54 4.31
CA VAL A 75 -14.63 15.87 4.04
C VAL A 75 -15.58 15.12 4.96
N ASN A 76 -15.29 13.85 5.23
CA ASN A 76 -16.10 13.01 6.14
C ASN A 76 -15.28 11.77 6.53
N PRO A 77 -14.36 11.86 7.49
CA PRO A 77 -13.51 10.75 7.89
C PRO A 77 -14.33 9.60 8.50
N SER A 78 -13.92 8.38 8.24
CA SER A 78 -14.47 7.19 8.89
C SER A 78 -14.01 7.09 10.36
N GLU A 79 -14.56 6.15 11.13
CA GLU A 79 -14.11 5.93 12.51
C GLU A 79 -12.66 5.43 12.58
N TYR A 80 -12.23 4.63 11.62
CA TYR A 80 -10.89 4.04 11.56
C TYR A 80 -10.17 4.41 10.27
N LEU A 81 -8.88 4.69 10.42
CA LEU A 81 -7.92 4.83 9.32
C LEU A 81 -6.94 3.65 9.35
N ILE A 82 -6.78 2.96 8.23
CA ILE A 82 -5.71 1.98 8.05
C ILE A 82 -4.64 2.56 7.15
N VAL A 83 -3.40 2.51 7.61
CA VAL A 83 -2.23 3.00 6.87
C VAL A 83 -1.30 1.84 6.54
N ASP A 84 -0.85 1.70 5.30
CA ASP A 84 0.35 0.96 4.95
C ASP A 84 1.36 1.86 4.22
N LEU A 85 2.63 1.57 4.38
CA LEU A 85 3.72 2.41 3.89
C LEU A 85 4.40 1.86 2.62
N ALA A 86 3.79 0.88 1.95
CA ALA A 86 4.42 0.24 0.79
C ALA A 86 4.57 1.15 -0.44
N ASP A 87 3.70 2.14 -0.63
CA ASP A 87 3.87 3.12 -1.71
C ASP A 87 5.07 4.07 -1.48
N GLN A 88 5.53 4.21 -0.23
CA GLN A 88 6.58 5.17 0.15
C GLN A 88 8.00 4.77 -0.30
N ILE A 89 8.15 3.58 -0.87
CA ILE A 89 9.41 3.09 -1.46
C ILE A 89 9.55 3.39 -2.95
N ARG A 90 8.60 4.13 -3.53
CA ARG A 90 8.66 4.55 -4.93
C ARG A 90 9.48 5.82 -5.07
N ASN A 91 10.28 5.88 -6.12
CA ASN A 91 10.96 7.11 -6.50
C ASN A 91 9.99 8.27 -6.71
N LEU A 92 10.52 9.48 -6.75
CA LEU A 92 9.73 10.68 -7.00
C LEU A 92 10.03 11.20 -8.41
N VAL A 93 9.06 11.90 -8.96
CA VAL A 93 9.20 12.73 -10.14
C VAL A 93 9.29 14.18 -9.67
N ILE A 94 10.29 14.91 -10.14
CA ILE A 94 10.42 16.35 -9.93
C ILE A 94 10.24 17.03 -11.29
N LEU A 95 9.34 17.99 -11.38
CA LEU A 95 9.06 18.72 -12.61
C LEU A 95 10.09 19.83 -12.80
N ASP A 96 10.78 19.88 -13.94
CA ASP A 96 11.92 20.78 -14.16
C ASP A 96 11.51 22.27 -14.25
N ASP A 97 10.36 22.54 -14.86
CA ASP A 97 9.89 23.91 -15.11
C ASP A 97 8.91 24.42 -14.02
N PHE A 98 8.72 23.65 -12.92
CA PHE A 98 7.78 23.98 -11.87
C PHE A 98 8.43 23.89 -10.49
N ASP A 99 8.54 25.02 -9.83
CA ASP A 99 9.17 25.12 -8.51
C ASP A 99 8.46 24.22 -7.48
N ASN A 100 9.26 23.36 -6.83
CA ASN A 100 8.82 22.46 -5.77
C ASN A 100 7.60 21.57 -6.11
N THR A 101 7.37 21.24 -7.39
CA THR A 101 6.33 20.26 -7.76
C THR A 101 6.92 18.85 -7.83
N ARG A 102 6.47 17.98 -6.96
CA ARG A 102 6.91 16.59 -6.84
C ARG A 102 5.73 15.66 -6.94
N LEU A 103 5.87 14.57 -7.67
CA LEU A 103 4.86 13.52 -7.86
C LEU A 103 5.47 12.16 -7.51
N ILE A 104 4.62 11.16 -7.22
CA ILE A 104 5.11 9.79 -7.06
C ILE A 104 5.44 9.19 -8.43
N ALA A 105 6.61 8.53 -8.56
CA ALA A 105 7.02 7.91 -9.82
C ALA A 105 6.28 6.59 -10.09
N THR A 106 5.06 6.69 -10.58
CA THR A 106 4.29 5.55 -11.09
C THR A 106 4.28 5.54 -12.62
N SER A 107 4.04 4.37 -13.22
CA SER A 107 3.91 4.26 -14.68
C SER A 107 2.83 5.20 -15.23
N SER A 108 1.70 5.34 -14.50
CA SER A 108 0.61 6.23 -14.89
C SER A 108 1.01 7.71 -14.86
N ILE A 109 1.77 8.14 -13.86
CA ILE A 109 2.30 9.53 -13.80
C ILE A 109 3.26 9.77 -14.96
N ILE A 110 4.21 8.86 -15.20
CA ILE A 110 5.17 8.95 -16.30
C ILE A 110 4.47 9.00 -17.65
N GLU A 111 3.44 8.18 -17.84
CA GLU A 111 2.63 8.19 -19.07
C GLU A 111 1.97 9.54 -19.31
N VAL A 112 1.35 10.13 -18.30
CA VAL A 112 0.69 11.45 -18.41
C VAL A 112 1.71 12.55 -18.71
N LEU A 113 2.83 12.58 -17.98
CA LEU A 113 3.91 13.57 -18.21
C LEU A 113 4.45 13.49 -19.65
N SER A 114 4.63 12.27 -20.16
CA SER A 114 5.08 12.04 -21.53
C SER A 114 4.06 12.56 -22.57
N LYS A 115 2.75 12.28 -22.36
CA LYS A 115 1.69 12.76 -23.25
C LYS A 115 1.54 14.28 -23.24
N LEU A 116 1.74 14.90 -22.09
CA LEU A 116 1.69 16.35 -21.92
C LEU A 116 3.00 17.05 -22.30
N ASN A 117 4.02 16.29 -22.67
CA ASN A 117 5.35 16.83 -23.04
C ASN A 117 6.02 17.64 -21.89
N ILE A 118 5.75 17.25 -20.63
CA ILE A 118 6.29 17.90 -19.45
C ILE A 118 7.68 17.32 -19.14
N LYS A 119 8.67 18.21 -18.98
CA LYS A 119 10.03 17.81 -18.60
C LYS A 119 10.11 17.48 -17.11
N TYR A 120 10.81 16.41 -16.78
CA TYR A 120 11.00 15.94 -15.41
C TYR A 120 12.27 15.13 -15.28
N HIS A 121 12.72 14.97 -14.04
CA HIS A 121 13.74 13.97 -13.69
C HIS A 121 13.23 13.07 -12.55
N ILE A 122 13.83 11.87 -12.47
CA ILE A 122 13.51 10.91 -11.40
C ILE A 122 14.46 11.18 -10.23
N TYR A 123 13.90 11.37 -9.06
CA TYR A 123 14.63 11.47 -7.80
C TYR A 123 14.60 10.09 -7.11
N ASP A 124 15.77 9.55 -6.82
CA ASP A 124 15.91 8.26 -6.16
C ASP A 124 15.58 8.40 -4.67
N ILE A 125 14.55 7.67 -4.23
CA ILE A 125 14.10 7.68 -2.84
C ILE A 125 15.17 7.16 -1.87
N ASP A 126 16.06 6.30 -2.33
CA ASP A 126 17.15 5.74 -1.52
C ASP A 126 18.22 6.81 -1.16
N SER A 127 18.18 7.99 -1.80
CA SER A 127 19.06 9.12 -1.48
C SER A 127 18.56 9.97 -0.30
N LEU A 128 17.33 9.75 0.19
CA LEU A 128 16.80 10.48 1.34
C LEU A 128 17.53 10.08 2.63
N THR A 129 17.91 11.10 3.39
CA THR A 129 18.49 10.94 4.74
C THR A 129 17.44 10.45 5.73
N ASN A 130 17.90 9.98 6.89
CA ASN A 130 17.01 9.57 7.98
C ASN A 130 16.19 10.76 8.52
N GLU A 131 16.82 11.93 8.58
CA GLU A 131 16.24 13.19 9.04
C GLU A 131 15.12 13.64 8.09
N GLU A 132 15.33 13.54 6.78
CA GLU A 132 14.30 13.86 5.79
C GLU A 132 13.12 12.92 5.86
N ILE A 133 13.36 11.60 5.96
CA ILE A 133 12.29 10.61 6.12
C ILE A 133 11.48 10.88 7.40
N TYR A 134 12.17 11.18 8.51
CA TYR A 134 11.51 11.52 9.78
C TYR A 134 10.68 12.78 9.67
N PHE A 135 11.21 13.85 9.05
CA PHE A 135 10.52 15.10 8.83
C PHE A 135 9.22 14.92 8.01
N PHE A 136 9.29 14.23 6.88
CA PHE A 136 8.10 13.97 6.06
C PHE A 136 7.08 13.10 6.78
N MET A 137 7.55 12.12 7.57
CA MET A 137 6.67 11.28 8.38
C MET A 137 5.94 12.09 9.44
N GLN A 138 6.62 13.04 10.11
CA GLN A 138 5.97 13.93 11.07
C GLN A 138 4.85 14.75 10.41
N GLN A 139 5.11 15.36 9.26
CA GLN A 139 4.09 16.12 8.53
C GLN A 139 2.88 15.27 8.15
N PHE A 140 3.12 14.05 7.68
CA PHE A 140 2.06 13.10 7.38
C PHE A 140 1.22 12.77 8.63
N ILE A 141 1.89 12.50 9.74
CA ILE A 141 1.25 12.15 11.00
C ILE A 141 0.44 13.32 11.56
N GLU A 142 0.93 14.54 11.49
CA GLU A 142 0.18 15.74 11.89
C GLU A 142 -1.15 15.85 11.11
N ILE A 143 -1.13 15.58 9.80
CA ILE A 143 -2.33 15.58 8.96
C ILE A 143 -3.32 14.50 9.43
N ILE A 144 -2.88 13.26 9.60
CA ILE A 144 -3.81 12.18 9.97
C ILE A 144 -4.33 12.30 11.40
N LEU A 145 -3.52 12.81 12.34
CA LEU A 145 -3.95 13.08 13.72
C LEU A 145 -4.90 14.26 13.83
N SER A 146 -4.91 15.17 12.87
CA SER A 146 -5.92 16.23 12.79
C SER A 146 -7.32 15.69 12.42
N LEU A 147 -7.38 14.47 11.85
CA LEU A 147 -8.59 13.85 11.34
C LEU A 147 -9.07 12.64 12.16
N TYR A 148 -8.13 11.93 12.80
CA TYR A 148 -8.39 10.67 13.50
C TYR A 148 -7.77 10.66 14.91
N ASP A 149 -8.47 10.08 15.87
CA ASP A 149 -7.90 9.72 17.17
C ASP A 149 -6.76 8.70 16.96
N SER A 150 -5.64 8.84 17.68
CA SER A 150 -4.47 7.95 17.56
C SER A 150 -4.83 6.47 17.72
N LYS A 151 -5.75 6.14 18.64
CA LYS A 151 -6.24 4.77 18.92
C LYS A 151 -7.14 4.21 17.80
N LYS A 152 -7.57 5.05 16.87
CA LYS A 152 -8.37 4.68 15.69
C LYS A 152 -7.52 4.56 14.42
N ILE A 153 -6.23 4.87 14.51
CA ILE A 153 -5.25 4.66 13.46
C ILE A 153 -4.67 3.25 13.59
N ILE A 154 -4.65 2.50 12.50
CA ILE A 154 -4.13 1.14 12.42
C ILE A 154 -2.99 1.12 11.40
N LEU A 155 -1.76 0.89 11.85
CA LEU A 155 -0.64 0.61 10.97
C LEU A 155 -0.74 -0.84 10.51
N ASN A 156 -0.98 -1.06 9.22
CA ASN A 156 -0.89 -2.37 8.59
C ASN A 156 0.55 -2.62 8.18
N LYS A 157 1.30 -3.38 8.97
CA LYS A 157 2.64 -3.83 8.59
C LYS A 157 2.56 -4.76 7.40
N VAL A 158 3.15 -4.34 6.30
CA VAL A 158 3.12 -5.11 5.05
C VAL A 158 4.40 -5.91 4.88
N GLN A 159 4.25 -7.09 4.34
CA GLN A 159 5.38 -7.95 3.99
C GLN A 159 5.57 -7.95 2.47
N LEU A 160 6.80 -7.99 2.03
CA LEU A 160 7.15 -8.22 0.63
C LEU A 160 7.89 -9.55 0.53
N LYS A 161 7.53 -10.34 -0.49
CA LYS A 161 8.15 -11.63 -0.78
C LYS A 161 8.67 -11.66 -2.22
N ASN A 162 9.71 -12.41 -2.44
CA ASN A 162 10.26 -12.65 -3.77
C ASN A 162 10.21 -14.13 -4.18
N GLU A 163 9.79 -15.02 -3.28
CA GLU A 163 9.70 -16.45 -3.52
C GLU A 163 8.26 -16.93 -3.68
N TYR A 164 8.07 -17.87 -4.61
CA TYR A 164 6.80 -18.55 -4.85
C TYR A 164 7.02 -20.01 -5.16
N TYR A 165 5.94 -20.79 -5.18
CA TYR A 165 5.98 -22.20 -5.55
C TYR A 165 5.19 -22.43 -6.83
N GLU A 166 5.78 -23.22 -7.74
CA GLU A 166 5.13 -23.69 -8.94
C GLU A 166 5.51 -25.15 -9.20
N ASN A 167 4.53 -26.04 -9.38
CA ASN A 167 4.75 -27.48 -9.55
C ASN A 167 5.61 -28.10 -8.43
N ASN A 168 5.43 -27.67 -7.20
CA ASN A 168 6.21 -28.06 -6.02
C ASN A 168 7.69 -27.61 -6.03
N GLU A 169 8.08 -26.79 -6.98
CA GLU A 169 9.41 -26.19 -7.05
C GLU A 169 9.38 -24.76 -6.52
N LYS A 170 10.39 -24.41 -5.73
CA LYS A 170 10.59 -23.05 -5.25
C LYS A 170 11.22 -22.19 -6.33
N LYS A 171 10.58 -21.09 -6.66
CA LYS A 171 11.04 -20.11 -7.67
C LYS A 171 11.11 -18.70 -7.08
N TYR A 172 11.77 -17.81 -7.77
CA TYR A 172 11.98 -16.43 -7.34
C TYR A 172 11.53 -15.45 -8.43
N ILE A 173 11.05 -14.29 -7.99
CA ILE A 173 10.85 -13.14 -8.86
C ILE A 173 12.21 -12.49 -9.11
N ASP A 174 12.47 -12.04 -10.34
CA ASP A 174 13.77 -11.49 -10.77
C ASP A 174 14.22 -10.22 -9.99
N GLU A 175 13.33 -9.58 -9.26
CA GLU A 175 13.59 -8.35 -8.51
C GLU A 175 14.07 -8.57 -7.05
N SER A 176 14.72 -9.67 -6.73
CA SER A 176 15.05 -10.07 -5.35
C SER A 176 15.84 -9.01 -4.55
N ILE A 177 16.82 -8.35 -5.16
CA ILE A 177 17.62 -7.29 -4.51
C ILE A 177 16.76 -6.08 -4.20
N LEU A 178 15.91 -5.67 -5.13
CA LEU A 178 15.01 -4.54 -4.97
C LEU A 178 13.96 -4.80 -3.88
N VAL A 179 13.39 -6.00 -3.84
CA VAL A 179 12.46 -6.43 -2.78
C VAL A 179 13.12 -6.36 -1.41
N TYR A 180 14.35 -6.83 -1.28
CA TYR A 180 15.09 -6.79 -0.02
C TYR A 180 15.38 -5.36 0.47
N ARG A 181 15.81 -4.46 -0.42
CA ARG A 181 16.02 -3.04 -0.07
C ARG A 181 14.71 -2.38 0.36
N ARG A 182 13.66 -2.57 -0.42
CA ARG A 182 12.33 -2.02 -0.15
C ARG A 182 11.77 -2.50 1.19
N LYS A 183 11.93 -3.78 1.53
CA LYS A 183 11.52 -4.34 2.82
C LYS A 183 12.18 -3.58 3.98
N LYS A 184 13.50 -3.38 3.94
CA LYS A 184 14.23 -2.64 4.99
C LYS A 184 13.75 -1.19 5.12
N THR A 185 13.49 -0.53 4.01
CA THR A 185 12.99 0.85 4.02
C THR A 185 11.60 0.91 4.64
N ILE A 186 10.69 0.00 4.29
CA ILE A 186 9.36 -0.07 4.91
C ILE A 186 9.48 -0.32 6.42
N GLU A 187 10.24 -1.31 6.86
CA GLU A 187 10.45 -1.61 8.28
C GLU A 187 10.99 -0.43 9.08
N LYS A 188 11.89 0.37 8.48
CA LYS A 188 12.40 1.60 9.09
C LYS A 188 11.29 2.65 9.23
N MET A 189 10.50 2.85 8.18
CA MET A 189 9.40 3.81 8.19
C MET A 189 8.29 3.41 9.16
N GLU A 190 7.97 2.12 9.27
CA GLU A 190 7.03 1.59 10.24
C GLU A 190 7.48 1.85 11.68
N LYS A 191 8.79 1.70 11.96
CA LYS A 191 9.36 2.06 13.27
C LYS A 191 9.21 3.54 13.59
N ILE A 192 9.48 4.42 12.62
CA ILE A 192 9.31 5.87 12.78
C ILE A 192 7.83 6.18 13.04
N PHE A 193 6.93 5.59 12.28
CA PHE A 193 5.48 5.78 12.43
C PHE A 193 5.00 5.41 13.84
N VAL A 194 5.38 4.23 14.33
CA VAL A 194 5.01 3.76 15.69
C VAL A 194 5.61 4.66 16.78
N ASN A 195 6.84 5.13 16.61
CA ASN A 195 7.46 6.05 17.56
C ASN A 195 6.73 7.39 17.64
N LEU A 196 6.18 7.87 16.52
CA LEU A 196 5.45 9.14 16.44
C LEU A 196 3.98 8.99 16.87
N ILE A 197 3.38 7.81 16.75
CA ILE A 197 2.01 7.50 17.21
C ILE A 197 2.05 6.24 18.09
N PRO A 198 2.53 6.31 19.32
CA PRO A 198 2.68 5.12 20.17
C PRO A 198 1.36 4.43 20.54
N ASP A 199 0.25 5.15 20.50
CA ASP A 199 -1.10 4.63 20.77
C ASP A 199 -1.79 4.00 19.55
N CYS A 200 -1.17 4.05 18.36
CA CYS A 200 -1.78 3.44 17.19
C CYS A 200 -1.85 1.92 17.34
N LYS A 201 -2.86 1.32 16.71
CA LYS A 201 -2.96 -0.14 16.64
C LYS A 201 -2.03 -0.67 15.55
N ILE A 202 -1.45 -1.86 15.79
CA ILE A 202 -0.54 -2.50 14.83
C ILE A 202 -1.18 -3.79 14.33
N LEU A 203 -1.44 -3.85 13.01
CA LEU A 203 -1.88 -5.06 12.33
C LEU A 203 -0.65 -5.77 11.76
N GLU A 204 -0.13 -6.72 12.51
CA GLU A 204 1.03 -7.54 12.15
C GLU A 204 0.64 -9.02 12.14
N THR A 205 1.21 -9.78 11.24
CA THR A 205 0.99 -11.23 11.15
C THR A 205 2.17 -11.98 11.73
N LYS A 206 1.90 -13.04 12.47
CA LYS A 206 2.92 -13.94 13.04
C LYS A 206 3.57 -14.82 11.96
N TYR A 207 2.81 -15.16 10.93
CA TYR A 207 3.25 -16.05 9.86
C TYR A 207 3.52 -15.29 8.57
N GLU A 208 4.51 -15.79 7.83
CA GLU A 208 4.87 -15.22 6.54
C GLU A 208 3.91 -15.64 5.43
N PRO A 209 3.54 -14.73 4.51
CA PRO A 209 2.68 -15.07 3.38
C PRO A 209 3.42 -15.89 2.32
N ILE A 210 2.65 -16.62 1.51
CA ILE A 210 3.11 -17.23 0.26
C ILE A 210 2.54 -16.46 -0.90
N LEU A 211 3.35 -16.22 -1.94
CA LEU A 211 2.88 -15.54 -3.16
C LEU A 211 1.91 -16.43 -3.93
N ASP A 212 0.80 -15.85 -4.35
CA ASP A 212 -0.14 -16.48 -5.27
C ASP A 212 0.29 -16.28 -6.72
N ILE A 213 0.66 -17.38 -7.38
CA ILE A 213 1.08 -17.37 -8.79
C ILE A 213 -0.07 -17.06 -9.76
N ASN A 214 -1.30 -17.19 -9.32
CA ASN A 214 -2.52 -16.94 -10.09
C ASN A 214 -3.35 -15.78 -9.54
N HIS A 215 -2.72 -14.87 -8.81
CA HIS A 215 -3.41 -13.75 -8.20
C HIS A 215 -4.19 -12.93 -9.24
N ARG A 216 -5.42 -12.53 -8.89
CA ARG A 216 -6.36 -11.84 -9.79
C ARG A 216 -5.86 -10.51 -10.37
N LEU A 217 -4.90 -9.86 -9.70
CA LEU A 217 -4.27 -8.61 -10.15
C LEU A 217 -3.01 -8.84 -11.00
N GLY A 218 -2.75 -10.08 -11.42
CA GLY A 218 -1.61 -10.47 -12.25
C GLY A 218 -0.53 -11.22 -11.45
N GLY A 219 -0.25 -12.44 -11.81
CA GLY A 219 0.81 -13.38 -11.45
C GLY A 219 1.58 -13.20 -10.14
N PRO A 220 2.71 -13.85 -9.98
CA PRO A 220 3.54 -13.66 -8.80
C PRO A 220 4.13 -12.25 -8.78
N HIS A 221 3.79 -11.50 -7.74
CA HIS A 221 4.26 -10.13 -7.49
C HIS A 221 4.59 -10.00 -6.00
N PRO A 222 5.58 -9.20 -5.57
CA PRO A 222 6.02 -9.13 -4.17
C PRO A 222 4.95 -8.92 -3.10
N GLY A 223 3.78 -8.44 -3.49
CA GLY A 223 2.63 -8.21 -2.60
C GLY A 223 1.38 -9.00 -2.94
N HIS A 224 1.42 -9.95 -3.86
CA HIS A 224 0.26 -10.77 -4.23
C HIS A 224 0.31 -12.11 -3.52
N PHE A 225 -0.48 -12.27 -2.47
CA PHE A 225 -0.45 -13.44 -1.60
C PHE A 225 -1.64 -14.37 -1.83
N GLU A 226 -1.49 -15.59 -1.32
CA GLU A 226 -2.57 -16.57 -1.27
C GLU A 226 -3.76 -16.08 -0.43
N GLU A 227 -4.95 -16.47 -0.85
CA GLU A 227 -6.21 -16.06 -0.23
C GLU A 227 -6.26 -16.31 1.28
N ILE A 228 -5.68 -17.43 1.73
CA ILE A 228 -5.63 -17.81 3.15
C ILE A 228 -4.94 -16.72 4.00
N TYR A 229 -3.90 -16.07 3.47
CA TYR A 229 -3.22 -14.99 4.17
C TYR A 229 -4.10 -13.75 4.35
N TYR A 230 -4.86 -13.38 3.33
CA TYR A 230 -5.77 -12.22 3.42
C TYR A 230 -6.93 -12.49 4.39
N LYS A 231 -7.49 -13.69 4.40
CA LYS A 231 -8.51 -14.11 5.36
C LYS A 231 -8.00 -14.03 6.79
N TYR A 232 -6.82 -14.61 7.04
CA TYR A 232 -6.15 -14.56 8.32
C TYR A 232 -5.93 -13.12 8.80
N LYS A 233 -5.35 -12.28 7.95
CA LYS A 233 -5.07 -10.90 8.28
C LYS A 233 -6.34 -10.07 8.49
N MET A 234 -7.41 -10.38 7.76
CA MET A 234 -8.70 -9.73 7.96
C MET A 234 -9.33 -10.10 9.31
N GLU A 235 -9.20 -11.35 9.74
CA GLU A 235 -9.68 -11.77 11.06
C GLU A 235 -8.89 -11.12 12.19
N LEU A 236 -7.56 -11.01 12.05
CA LEU A 236 -6.73 -10.24 12.98
C LEU A 236 -7.18 -8.77 13.07
N LEU A 237 -7.47 -8.14 11.93
CA LEU A 237 -7.97 -6.77 11.87
C LEU A 237 -9.31 -6.63 12.62
N ASP A 238 -10.23 -7.57 12.42
CA ASP A 238 -11.52 -7.58 13.09
C ASP A 238 -11.38 -7.66 14.61
N ARG A 239 -10.56 -8.61 15.10
CA ARG A 239 -10.24 -8.73 16.54
C ARG A 239 -9.60 -7.45 17.09
N LEU A 240 -8.66 -6.89 16.35
CA LEU A 240 -7.98 -5.65 16.73
C LEU A 240 -8.93 -4.45 16.86
N ILE A 241 -9.89 -4.31 15.94
CA ILE A 241 -10.93 -3.27 15.98
C ILE A 241 -11.88 -3.49 17.18
N LYS A 242 -12.22 -4.74 17.46
CA LYS A 242 -13.10 -5.12 18.59
C LYS A 242 -12.40 -5.12 19.95
N GLY A 243 -11.07 -4.94 19.99
CA GLY A 243 -10.27 -5.01 21.22
C GLY A 243 -10.21 -6.42 21.82
N GLN A 244 -10.24 -7.45 20.97
CA GLN A 244 -10.17 -8.86 21.36
C GLN A 244 -8.77 -9.42 21.17
N GLU A 245 -8.45 -10.49 21.88
CA GLU A 245 -7.18 -11.23 21.73
C GLU A 245 -7.08 -11.92 20.37
N THR A 246 -5.85 -12.07 19.87
CA THR A 246 -5.57 -12.59 18.52
C THR A 246 -4.92 -13.98 18.52
N GLU A 247 -4.60 -14.55 19.70
CA GLU A 247 -3.87 -15.83 19.75
C GLU A 247 -4.65 -16.99 19.15
N GLU A 248 -5.94 -17.08 19.40
CA GLU A 248 -6.81 -18.10 18.80
C GLU A 248 -6.80 -18.03 17.25
N VAL A 249 -6.76 -16.82 16.70
CA VAL A 249 -6.69 -16.62 15.25
C VAL A 249 -5.35 -17.13 14.70
N ASN A 250 -4.26 -16.88 15.43
CA ASN A 250 -2.92 -17.35 15.06
C ASN A 250 -2.86 -18.90 15.05
N GLU A 251 -3.40 -19.55 16.08
CA GLU A 251 -3.42 -21.01 16.16
C GLU A 251 -4.28 -21.67 15.06
N ASN A 252 -5.42 -21.08 14.74
CA ASN A 252 -6.30 -21.58 13.69
C ASN A 252 -5.64 -21.42 12.31
N TYR A 253 -5.00 -20.27 12.04
CA TYR A 253 -4.28 -20.05 10.80
C TYR A 253 -3.12 -21.04 10.62
N GLU A 254 -2.35 -21.33 11.67
CA GLU A 254 -1.24 -22.28 11.62
C GLU A 254 -1.70 -23.66 11.16
N LYS A 255 -2.79 -24.16 11.76
CA LYS A 255 -3.38 -25.45 11.40
C LYS A 255 -3.88 -25.49 9.96
N GLU A 256 -4.56 -24.43 9.53
CA GLU A 256 -5.08 -24.31 8.17
C GLU A 256 -3.94 -24.16 7.14
N TYR A 257 -2.91 -23.38 7.48
CA TYR A 257 -1.73 -23.17 6.64
C TYR A 257 -0.99 -24.48 6.37
N ASP A 258 -0.71 -25.28 7.40
CA ASP A 258 -0.06 -26.57 7.26
C ASP A 258 -0.83 -27.54 6.36
N THR A 259 -2.15 -27.47 6.41
CA THR A 259 -3.03 -28.27 5.56
C THR A 259 -3.02 -27.77 4.11
N SER A 260 -3.03 -26.47 3.91
CA SER A 260 -3.14 -25.84 2.59
C SER A 260 -1.81 -25.76 1.84
N ILE A 261 -0.66 -25.78 2.55
CA ILE A 261 0.66 -25.56 1.96
C ILE A 261 0.97 -26.54 0.83
N LYS A 262 0.53 -27.83 0.94
CA LYS A 262 0.75 -28.84 -0.10
C LYS A 262 -0.01 -28.52 -1.39
N LEU A 263 -1.23 -27.98 -1.27
CA LEU A 263 -2.04 -27.58 -2.43
C LEU A 263 -1.46 -26.34 -3.09
N ILE A 264 -1.03 -25.36 -2.29
CA ILE A 264 -0.39 -24.12 -2.75
C ILE A 264 0.87 -24.43 -3.54
N ARG A 265 1.74 -25.31 -3.03
CA ARG A 265 3.01 -25.69 -3.70
C ARG A 265 2.79 -26.39 -5.04
N ASN A 266 1.72 -27.12 -5.20
CA ASN A 266 1.39 -27.86 -6.42
C ASN A 266 0.67 -27.03 -7.50
N LYS A 267 0.38 -25.76 -7.26
CA LYS A 267 -0.26 -24.88 -8.25
C LYS A 267 0.57 -24.75 -9.53
N LYS A 268 -0.14 -24.59 -10.65
CA LYS A 268 0.46 -24.24 -11.96
C LYS A 268 0.04 -22.85 -12.34
N ILE A 269 0.90 -22.13 -13.03
CA ILE A 269 0.53 -20.83 -13.61
C ILE A 269 -0.56 -21.08 -14.66
N THR A 270 -1.72 -20.51 -14.42
CA THR A 270 -2.78 -20.47 -15.41
C THR A 270 -2.66 -19.14 -16.14
N THR A 271 -2.23 -19.20 -17.40
CA THR A 271 -2.19 -18.03 -18.28
C THR A 271 -3.63 -17.57 -18.57
N LYS A 272 -4.23 -16.80 -17.64
CA LYS A 272 -5.30 -15.90 -18.01
C LYS A 272 -4.63 -14.64 -18.55
N ARG A 273 -4.51 -14.56 -19.87
CA ARG A 273 -4.24 -13.28 -20.53
C ARG A 273 -5.43 -12.37 -20.21
N CYS A 274 -5.21 -11.33 -19.42
CA CYS A 274 -6.11 -10.17 -19.34
C CYS A 274 -5.99 -9.35 -20.62
#